data_da63a886163ff223897d162fc89d93ce
#
_entry.id   da63a886163ff223897d162fc89d93ce
#
_cell.length_a   1.000
_cell.length_b   1.000
_cell.length_c   1.000
_cell.angle_alpha   90.00
_cell.angle_beta   90.00
_cell.angle_gamma   90.00
#
_symmetry.space_group_name_H-M   'P 1'
#
loop_
_entity.id
_entity.type
_entity.pdbx_description
1 polymer ?
#
loop_
_entity_poly.entity_id
_entity_poly.type
_entity_poly.pdbx_seq_one_letter_code
_entity_poly.pdbx_strand_id
1 'polypeptide(L)'
;MNQFNYTSNKEKNKHLSLTDLRYIEREYNHFIKTKQHKQSKVKFMRVLAASVHTCLSNLYKIIKSGLIEVLNYNLTTRVEFSSDVAYLNRQTIIPNNSKLLKSSSFLNIVIKRFKRMKGLESIETIINSLKVNNKDLIKSMETISVKTFYNYVNKGLLEIKRMDLPVAVKRKKRPEKKEYIKTKGTSISERPTWINDRSEFGHWEGDSVIGIKDKKDYSLFTLVERKTRFYIAIKVRDKSATSIYRAINKLEKQYGDRFKKVFKSITFDNGTEFSRFKDIEKKRGTNQQRTTVYFAHPYSSWERGSNERHNKFLRYFIKKGTPIRDYSKDFINYACNMINNMHKKVLNYKSSLSLYNLELSKL
;
A
#
# COMPACT_ATOMS: atom_id res chain seq x y z
N MET A 1 8.55 -33.14 51.11
CA MET A 1 8.34 -31.86 50.37
C MET A 1 8.89 -32.04 48.95
N ASN A 2 8.02 -32.30 47.97
CA ASN A 2 8.49 -32.31 46.59
C ASN A 2 8.74 -30.86 46.15
N GLN A 3 10.02 -30.47 46.09
CA GLN A 3 10.44 -29.21 45.43
C GLN A 3 10.13 -29.31 43.96
N PHE A 4 9.32 -28.38 43.45
CA PHE A 4 9.07 -28.28 42.03
C PHE A 4 10.37 -27.84 41.35
N ASN A 5 11.02 -28.72 40.61
CA ASN A 5 12.29 -28.45 39.89
C ASN A 5 12.07 -27.72 38.54
N TYR A 6 10.95 -27.02 38.38
CA TYR A 6 10.70 -26.24 37.13
C TYR A 6 11.02 -24.78 37.38
N THR A 7 11.87 -24.24 36.50
CA THR A 7 12.18 -22.80 36.45
C THR A 7 11.68 -22.25 35.13
N SER A 8 10.73 -21.32 35.17
CA SER A 8 10.23 -20.67 33.98
C SER A 8 11.28 -19.70 33.39
N ASN A 9 11.51 -19.74 32.06
CA ASN A 9 12.34 -18.76 31.33
C ASN A 9 11.59 -17.45 31.01
N LYS A 10 10.56 -17.14 31.79
CA LYS A 10 9.75 -15.95 31.57
C LYS A 10 10.52 -14.68 31.87
N GLU A 11 10.68 -13.82 30.86
CA GLU A 11 11.17 -12.46 31.06
C GLU A 11 10.10 -11.59 31.77
N LYS A 12 10.59 -10.61 32.55
CA LYS A 12 9.73 -9.66 33.28
C LYS A 12 8.73 -8.99 32.32
N ASN A 13 7.44 -8.99 32.67
CA ASN A 13 6.32 -8.43 31.88
C ASN A 13 5.93 -9.18 30.58
N LYS A 14 6.43 -10.38 30.34
CA LYS A 14 5.93 -11.23 29.24
C LYS A 14 4.88 -12.24 29.73
N HIS A 15 4.02 -12.66 28.78
CA HIS A 15 3.06 -13.72 29.03
C HIS A 15 3.75 -15.08 29.22
N LEU A 16 3.08 -16.00 29.97
CA LEU A 16 3.54 -17.38 30.11
C LEU A 16 3.65 -18.04 28.73
N SER A 17 4.70 -18.82 28.53
CA SER A 17 4.92 -19.61 27.31
C SER A 17 3.98 -20.81 27.27
N LEU A 18 3.88 -21.51 26.16
CA LEU A 18 3.14 -22.77 26.06
C LEU A 18 3.76 -23.85 26.95
N THR A 19 5.07 -23.84 27.12
CA THR A 19 5.78 -24.75 28.05
C THR A 19 5.41 -24.50 29.51
N ASP A 20 5.28 -23.22 29.93
CA ASP A 20 4.79 -22.88 31.26
C ASP A 20 3.33 -23.34 31.47
N LEU A 21 2.47 -23.18 30.44
CA LEU A 21 1.09 -23.64 30.52
C LEU A 21 0.97 -25.16 30.61
N ARG A 22 1.79 -25.91 29.87
CA ARG A 22 1.87 -27.37 29.96
C ARG A 22 2.36 -27.86 31.35
N TYR A 23 3.31 -27.13 31.93
CA TYR A 23 3.73 -27.39 33.30
C TYR A 23 2.58 -27.16 34.29
N ILE A 24 1.83 -26.05 34.19
CA ILE A 24 0.63 -25.78 34.98
C ILE A 24 -0.42 -26.89 34.82
N GLU A 25 -0.65 -27.33 33.57
CA GLU A 25 -1.60 -28.41 33.27
C GLU A 25 -1.26 -29.69 34.03
N ARG A 26 -0.01 -30.12 33.92
CA ARG A 26 0.45 -31.34 34.61
C ARG A 26 0.26 -31.25 36.12
N GLU A 27 0.75 -30.20 36.74
CA GLU A 27 0.76 -30.05 38.18
C GLU A 27 -0.65 -29.81 38.73
N TYR A 28 -1.45 -28.96 38.07
CA TYR A 28 -2.82 -28.67 38.51
C TYR A 28 -3.73 -29.88 38.35
N ASN A 29 -3.70 -30.59 37.22
CA ASN A 29 -4.53 -31.78 37.03
C ASN A 29 -4.11 -32.94 37.95
N HIS A 30 -2.81 -33.08 38.21
CA HIS A 30 -2.32 -34.04 39.21
C HIS A 30 -2.84 -33.72 40.62
N PHE A 31 -2.78 -32.44 41.03
CA PHE A 31 -3.31 -32.00 42.31
C PHE A 31 -4.81 -32.26 42.44
N ILE A 32 -5.59 -32.00 41.40
CA ILE A 32 -7.05 -32.27 41.43
C ILE A 32 -7.35 -33.77 41.49
N LYS A 33 -6.59 -34.63 40.76
CA LYS A 33 -6.78 -36.09 40.72
C LYS A 33 -6.43 -36.77 42.04
N THR A 34 -5.36 -36.35 42.69
CA THR A 34 -4.84 -37.02 43.88
C THR A 34 -5.58 -36.67 45.16
N LYS A 35 -6.56 -35.70 45.12
CA LYS A 35 -7.30 -35.22 46.30
C LYS A 35 -6.41 -35.10 47.55
N GLN A 36 -5.22 -34.54 47.42
CA GLN A 36 -4.29 -34.32 48.53
C GLN A 36 -4.88 -33.29 49.52
N HIS A 37 -5.86 -33.71 50.29
CA HIS A 37 -6.52 -32.90 51.31
C HIS A 37 -5.61 -32.40 52.45
N LYS A 38 -4.35 -32.82 52.50
CA LYS A 38 -3.36 -32.35 53.49
C LYS A 38 -2.75 -30.98 53.18
N GLN A 39 -2.87 -30.46 51.92
CA GLN A 39 -2.42 -29.13 51.60
C GLN A 39 -3.60 -28.24 51.18
N SER A 40 -3.68 -27.04 51.78
CA SER A 40 -4.64 -26.02 51.33
C SER A 40 -4.43 -25.74 49.85
N LYS A 41 -5.49 -25.79 49.05
CA LYS A 41 -5.48 -25.42 47.62
C LYS A 41 -4.80 -24.07 47.36
N VAL A 42 -4.99 -23.12 48.28
CA VAL A 42 -4.37 -21.79 48.22
C VAL A 42 -2.84 -21.88 48.36
N LYS A 43 -2.33 -22.75 49.25
CA LYS A 43 -0.90 -22.97 49.46
C LYS A 43 -0.27 -23.57 48.18
N PHE A 44 -0.92 -24.61 47.63
CA PHE A 44 -0.49 -25.19 46.32
C PHE A 44 -0.46 -24.16 45.19
N MET A 45 -1.54 -23.37 45.03
CA MET A 45 -1.63 -22.36 43.98
C MET A 45 -0.58 -21.25 44.13
N ARG A 46 -0.21 -20.89 45.37
CA ARG A 46 0.91 -19.92 45.60
C ARG A 46 2.25 -20.50 45.14
N VAL A 47 2.53 -21.76 45.46
CA VAL A 47 3.77 -22.43 45.04
C VAL A 47 3.81 -22.53 43.49
N LEU A 48 2.71 -22.99 42.90
CA LEU A 48 2.62 -23.09 41.43
C LEU A 48 2.76 -21.73 40.73
N ALA A 49 2.20 -20.66 41.30
CA ALA A 49 2.35 -19.32 40.76
C ALA A 49 3.82 -18.82 40.83
N ALA A 50 4.51 -19.14 41.96
CA ALA A 50 5.92 -18.80 42.11
C ALA A 50 6.81 -19.55 41.09
N SER A 51 6.56 -20.86 40.87
CA SER A 51 7.33 -21.67 39.91
C SER A 51 7.28 -21.13 38.46
N VAL A 52 6.18 -20.50 38.07
CA VAL A 52 6.01 -19.92 36.73
C VAL A 52 6.15 -18.39 36.72
N HIS A 53 6.72 -17.79 37.76
CA HIS A 53 6.95 -16.36 37.91
C HIS A 53 5.72 -15.48 37.57
N THR A 54 4.56 -15.85 38.15
CA THR A 54 3.30 -15.10 37.99
C THR A 54 2.63 -14.81 39.34
N CYS A 55 1.71 -13.85 39.38
CA CYS A 55 0.94 -13.59 40.58
C CYS A 55 -0.24 -14.57 40.69
N LEU A 56 -0.69 -14.82 41.92
CA LEU A 56 -1.77 -15.76 42.21
C LEU A 56 -3.07 -15.42 41.45
N SER A 57 -3.45 -14.16 41.40
CA SER A 57 -4.67 -13.71 40.67
C SER A 57 -4.59 -14.00 39.18
N ASN A 58 -3.42 -13.81 38.57
CA ASN A 58 -3.23 -14.13 37.18
C ASN A 58 -3.26 -15.63 36.90
N LEU A 59 -2.66 -16.45 37.79
CA LEU A 59 -2.74 -17.91 37.67
C LEU A 59 -4.19 -18.42 37.71
N TYR A 60 -5.03 -17.89 38.61
CA TYR A 60 -6.46 -18.23 38.63
C TYR A 60 -7.18 -17.87 37.34
N LYS A 61 -6.90 -16.72 36.77
CA LYS A 61 -7.47 -16.30 35.47
C LYS A 61 -7.04 -17.23 34.33
N ILE A 62 -5.77 -17.61 34.30
CA ILE A 62 -5.24 -18.53 33.30
C ILE A 62 -5.91 -19.91 33.43
N ILE A 63 -5.97 -20.47 34.63
CA ILE A 63 -6.63 -21.77 34.84
C ILE A 63 -8.10 -21.69 34.45
N LYS A 64 -8.82 -20.65 34.86
CA LYS A 64 -10.23 -20.47 34.49
C LYS A 64 -10.42 -20.39 32.96
N SER A 65 -9.49 -19.82 32.24
CA SER A 65 -9.57 -19.72 30.78
C SER A 65 -9.31 -21.01 30.01
N GLY A 66 -8.74 -22.03 30.68
CA GLY A 66 -8.41 -23.32 30.07
C GLY A 66 -9.17 -24.50 30.67
N LEU A 67 -10.19 -24.28 31.50
CA LEU A 67 -10.98 -25.38 32.03
C LEU A 67 -11.81 -26.03 30.94
N ILE A 68 -11.77 -27.37 30.88
CA ILE A 68 -12.55 -28.22 29.98
C ILE A 68 -13.24 -29.34 30.76
N GLU A 69 -14.39 -29.77 30.28
CA GLU A 69 -15.07 -30.95 30.78
C GLU A 69 -14.59 -32.20 30.02
N VAL A 70 -14.11 -33.18 30.72
CA VAL A 70 -13.64 -34.46 30.19
C VAL A 70 -14.55 -35.57 30.65
N LEU A 71 -15.05 -36.37 29.73
CA LEU A 71 -15.88 -37.52 30.02
C LEU A 71 -15.01 -38.68 30.53
N ASN A 72 -15.37 -39.26 31.66
CA ASN A 72 -14.74 -40.46 32.20
C ASN A 72 -15.36 -41.73 31.55
N TYR A 73 -14.68 -42.89 31.69
CA TYR A 73 -15.16 -44.17 31.19
C TYR A 73 -16.52 -44.63 31.82
N ASN A 74 -16.86 -44.11 33.03
CA ASN A 74 -18.12 -44.38 33.72
C ASN A 74 -19.21 -43.32 33.42
N LEU A 75 -19.08 -42.57 32.32
CA LEU A 75 -19.98 -41.53 31.86
C LEU A 75 -20.15 -40.32 32.82
N THR A 76 -19.31 -40.22 33.85
CA THR A 76 -19.25 -38.97 34.65
C THR A 76 -18.32 -37.97 34.07
N THR A 77 -18.62 -36.69 34.23
CA THR A 77 -17.72 -35.61 33.76
C THR A 77 -16.78 -35.18 34.89
N ARG A 78 -15.56 -34.81 34.50
CA ARG A 78 -14.60 -34.13 35.38
C ARG A 78 -14.07 -32.88 34.71
N VAL A 79 -13.73 -31.90 35.53
CA VAL A 79 -13.13 -30.64 35.01
C VAL A 79 -11.62 -30.74 35.11
N GLU A 80 -10.94 -30.54 33.99
CA GLU A 80 -9.49 -30.49 33.90
C GLU A 80 -9.04 -29.15 33.26
N PHE A 81 -7.80 -28.79 33.50
CA PHE A 81 -7.18 -27.65 32.83
C PHE A 81 -6.43 -28.14 31.60
N SER A 82 -6.69 -27.49 30.45
CA SER A 82 -5.98 -27.71 29.18
C SER A 82 -5.12 -26.49 28.82
N SER A 83 -3.82 -26.70 28.67
CA SER A 83 -2.86 -25.70 28.27
C SER A 83 -3.14 -25.18 26.88
N ASP A 84 -3.55 -26.03 25.93
CA ASP A 84 -3.85 -25.68 24.57
C ASP A 84 -5.10 -24.80 24.49
N VAL A 85 -6.16 -25.11 25.23
CA VAL A 85 -7.37 -24.27 25.31
C VAL A 85 -7.05 -22.92 25.94
N ALA A 86 -6.28 -22.89 27.03
CA ALA A 86 -5.86 -21.64 27.65
C ALA A 86 -5.00 -20.78 26.71
N TYR A 87 -4.13 -21.42 25.94
CA TYR A 87 -3.30 -20.73 24.92
C TYR A 87 -4.13 -20.18 23.79
N LEU A 88 -5.06 -20.95 23.23
CA LEU A 88 -5.98 -20.53 22.18
C LEU A 88 -6.90 -19.41 22.66
N ASN A 89 -7.52 -19.55 23.83
CA ASN A 89 -8.39 -18.52 24.40
C ASN A 89 -7.65 -17.21 24.63
N ARG A 90 -6.36 -17.26 25.01
CA ARG A 90 -5.54 -16.05 25.13
C ARG A 90 -5.32 -15.35 23.78
N GLN A 91 -5.20 -16.13 22.69
CA GLN A 91 -5.05 -15.58 21.34
C GLN A 91 -6.37 -15.03 20.79
N THR A 92 -7.49 -15.63 21.14
CA THR A 92 -8.83 -15.29 20.64
C THR A 92 -9.56 -14.24 21.48
N ILE A 93 -9.17 -14.00 22.74
CA ILE A 93 -9.78 -12.96 23.57
C ILE A 93 -9.42 -11.59 23.00
N ILE A 94 -10.33 -11.04 22.19
CA ILE A 94 -10.43 -9.61 21.95
C ILE A 94 -11.20 -9.05 23.15
N PRO A 95 -10.59 -8.23 24.03
CA PRO A 95 -11.34 -7.64 25.13
C PRO A 95 -12.55 -6.89 24.58
N ASN A 96 -13.74 -7.02 25.20
CA ASN A 96 -14.96 -6.30 24.80
C ASN A 96 -14.77 -4.78 24.68
N ASN A 97 -13.81 -4.21 25.39
CA ASN A 97 -13.34 -2.82 25.29
C ASN A 97 -12.08 -2.66 24.43
N SER A 98 -11.80 -3.60 23.51
CA SER A 98 -10.59 -3.52 22.69
C SER A 98 -10.62 -2.28 21.80
N LYS A 99 -9.46 -1.72 21.56
CA LYS A 99 -9.28 -0.61 20.60
C LYS A 99 -9.84 -0.94 19.21
N LEU A 100 -9.90 -2.24 18.87
CA LEU A 100 -10.51 -2.73 17.64
C LEU A 100 -12.00 -2.36 17.56
N LEU A 101 -12.79 -2.66 18.62
CA LEU A 101 -14.22 -2.35 18.64
C LEU A 101 -14.48 -0.85 18.66
N LYS A 102 -13.75 -0.10 19.51
CA LYS A 102 -13.87 1.37 19.58
C LYS A 102 -13.52 2.05 18.26
N SER A 103 -12.55 1.53 17.50
CA SER A 103 -12.13 2.07 16.21
C SER A 103 -12.85 1.46 15.02
N SER A 104 -13.90 0.67 15.19
CA SER A 104 -14.59 -0.05 14.11
C SER A 104 -15.09 0.89 13.00
N SER A 105 -15.69 2.03 13.34
CA SER A 105 -16.16 3.02 12.38
C SER A 105 -15.02 3.58 11.53
N PHE A 106 -13.89 3.92 12.15
CA PHE A 106 -12.71 4.39 11.44
C PHE A 106 -12.12 3.31 10.53
N LEU A 107 -12.02 2.06 11.03
CA LEU A 107 -11.54 0.91 10.27
C LEU A 107 -12.41 0.67 9.03
N ASN A 108 -13.73 0.74 9.15
CA ASN A 108 -14.67 0.57 8.04
C ASN A 108 -14.45 1.62 6.94
N ILE A 109 -14.18 2.88 7.31
CA ILE A 109 -13.85 3.94 6.35
C ILE A 109 -12.56 3.60 5.61
N VAL A 110 -11.51 3.18 6.33
CA VAL A 110 -10.21 2.80 5.73
C VAL A 110 -10.38 1.62 4.79
N ILE A 111 -11.09 0.56 5.20
CA ILE A 111 -11.34 -0.65 4.41
C ILE A 111 -12.16 -0.34 3.16
N LYS A 112 -13.27 0.40 3.30
CA LYS A 112 -14.10 0.84 2.17
C LYS A 112 -13.28 1.61 1.13
N ARG A 113 -12.44 2.54 1.59
CA ARG A 113 -11.61 3.33 0.69
C ARG A 113 -10.54 2.46 0.02
N PHE A 114 -9.88 1.56 0.75
CA PHE A 114 -8.90 0.63 0.19
C PHE A 114 -9.52 -0.24 -0.92
N LYS A 115 -10.69 -0.82 -0.68
CA LYS A 115 -11.44 -1.62 -1.66
C LYS A 115 -11.84 -0.79 -2.88
N ARG A 116 -12.40 0.42 -2.66
CA ARG A 116 -12.79 1.35 -3.74
C ARG A 116 -11.60 1.73 -4.63
N MET A 117 -10.44 1.96 -4.04
CA MET A 117 -9.21 2.30 -4.75
C MET A 117 -8.46 1.08 -5.30
N LYS A 118 -9.04 -0.12 -5.20
CA LYS A 118 -8.46 -1.39 -5.71
C LYS A 118 -7.01 -1.62 -5.24
N GLY A 119 -6.66 -1.21 -4.02
CA GLY A 119 -5.31 -1.33 -3.47
C GLY A 119 -4.26 -0.38 -4.06
N LEU A 120 -4.63 0.59 -4.89
CA LEU A 120 -3.70 1.59 -5.45
C LEU A 120 -3.12 2.51 -4.37
N GLU A 121 -3.93 2.89 -3.38
CA GLU A 121 -3.48 3.64 -2.21
C GLU A 121 -2.97 2.68 -1.13
N SER A 122 -1.81 2.98 -0.55
CA SER A 122 -1.34 2.23 0.62
C SER A 122 -2.19 2.58 1.85
N ILE A 123 -2.29 1.65 2.80
CA ILE A 123 -2.98 1.89 4.08
C ILE A 123 -2.43 3.13 4.80
N GLU A 124 -1.09 3.32 4.77
CA GLU A 124 -0.45 4.54 5.31
C GLU A 124 -1.02 5.81 4.67
N THR A 125 -1.14 5.82 3.35
CA THR A 125 -1.66 6.97 2.61
C THR A 125 -3.12 7.24 2.97
N ILE A 126 -3.96 6.20 3.07
CA ILE A 126 -5.37 6.31 3.41
C ILE A 126 -5.53 6.89 4.82
N ILE A 127 -4.89 6.29 5.83
CA ILE A 127 -5.00 6.73 7.23
C ILE A 127 -4.53 8.18 7.38
N ASN A 128 -3.38 8.53 6.82
CA ASN A 128 -2.83 9.87 6.96
C ASN A 128 -3.63 10.91 6.16
N SER A 129 -4.17 10.55 4.99
CA SER A 129 -5.02 11.46 4.22
C SER A 129 -6.33 11.78 4.95
N LEU A 130 -6.92 10.81 5.65
CA LEU A 130 -8.09 11.04 6.50
C LEU A 130 -7.75 12.02 7.62
N LYS A 131 -6.60 11.86 8.28
CA LYS A 131 -6.13 12.74 9.36
C LYS A 131 -5.84 14.17 8.89
N VAL A 132 -5.39 14.35 7.65
CA VAL A 132 -5.04 15.68 7.11
C VAL A 132 -6.24 16.38 6.48
N ASN A 133 -6.99 15.66 5.64
CA ASN A 133 -8.02 16.28 4.79
C ASN A 133 -9.45 16.17 5.36
N ASN A 134 -9.69 15.22 6.27
CA ASN A 134 -11.03 14.91 6.79
C ASN A 134 -11.07 14.95 8.32
N LYS A 135 -10.45 15.96 8.92
CA LYS A 135 -10.36 16.12 10.39
C LYS A 135 -11.73 16.09 11.06
N ASP A 136 -12.70 16.77 10.49
CA ASP A 136 -14.05 16.86 11.05
C ASP A 136 -14.77 15.52 11.03
N LEU A 137 -14.61 14.73 9.94
CA LEU A 137 -15.19 13.39 9.83
C LEU A 137 -14.67 12.43 10.90
N ILE A 138 -13.40 12.53 11.27
CA ILE A 138 -12.77 11.61 12.23
C ILE A 138 -12.70 12.15 13.65
N LYS A 139 -13.13 13.40 13.89
CA LYS A 139 -13.04 14.06 15.21
C LYS A 139 -13.78 13.28 16.30
N SER A 140 -14.91 12.65 15.97
CA SER A 140 -15.70 11.83 16.90
C SER A 140 -15.29 10.35 16.93
N MET A 141 -14.28 9.94 16.16
CA MET A 141 -13.90 8.54 16.00
C MET A 141 -12.59 8.22 16.71
N GLU A 142 -12.50 7.06 17.34
CA GLU A 142 -11.22 6.55 17.82
C GLU A 142 -10.36 6.09 16.64
N THR A 143 -9.28 6.80 16.37
CA THR A 143 -8.36 6.49 15.27
C THR A 143 -7.26 5.53 15.70
N ILE A 144 -6.71 4.79 14.74
CA ILE A 144 -5.59 3.89 14.99
C ILE A 144 -4.34 4.32 14.21
N SER A 145 -3.18 3.80 14.66
CA SER A 145 -1.94 3.95 13.94
C SER A 145 -1.85 2.98 12.75
N VAL A 146 -1.02 3.31 11.76
CA VAL A 146 -0.71 2.43 10.63
C VAL A 146 -0.19 1.06 11.10
N LYS A 147 0.70 1.06 12.12
CA LYS A 147 1.24 -0.16 12.73
C LYS A 147 0.14 -1.04 13.33
N THR A 148 -0.82 -0.42 14.04
CA THR A 148 -1.96 -1.13 14.63
C THR A 148 -2.83 -1.77 13.55
N PHE A 149 -3.09 -1.06 12.43
CA PHE A 149 -3.85 -1.62 11.31
C PHE A 149 -3.18 -2.87 10.74
N TYR A 150 -1.87 -2.80 10.43
CA TYR A 150 -1.15 -3.98 9.94
C TYR A 150 -1.09 -5.13 10.95
N ASN A 151 -1.03 -4.84 12.25
CA ASN A 151 -1.13 -5.88 13.28
C ASN A 151 -2.49 -6.58 13.25
N TYR A 152 -3.58 -5.85 13.02
CA TYR A 152 -4.92 -6.44 12.88
C TYR A 152 -5.04 -7.30 11.61
N VAL A 153 -4.47 -6.85 10.48
CA VAL A 153 -4.39 -7.66 9.24
C VAL A 153 -3.60 -8.96 9.48
N ASN A 154 -2.43 -8.87 10.13
CA ASN A 154 -1.59 -10.03 10.41
C ASN A 154 -2.25 -11.05 11.35
N LYS A 155 -3.11 -10.57 12.26
CA LYS A 155 -3.90 -11.42 13.17
C LYS A 155 -5.21 -11.94 12.57
N GLY A 156 -5.51 -11.59 11.31
CA GLY A 156 -6.75 -12.00 10.66
C GLY A 156 -8.02 -11.36 11.22
N LEU A 157 -7.91 -10.22 11.92
CA LEU A 157 -9.03 -9.53 12.57
C LEU A 157 -9.80 -8.59 11.62
N LEU A 158 -9.35 -8.42 10.38
CA LEU A 158 -9.96 -7.57 9.36
C LEU A 158 -10.26 -8.38 8.11
N GLU A 159 -11.22 -7.90 7.31
CA GLU A 159 -11.58 -8.52 6.03
C GLU A 159 -10.42 -8.46 5.00
N ILE A 160 -9.47 -7.54 5.16
CA ILE A 160 -8.30 -7.42 4.29
C ILE A 160 -7.26 -8.42 4.74
N LYS A 161 -6.81 -9.27 3.81
CA LYS A 161 -5.72 -10.22 4.02
C LYS A 161 -4.38 -9.61 3.62
N ARG A 162 -3.29 -10.18 4.12
CA ARG A 162 -1.92 -9.75 3.77
C ARG A 162 -1.65 -9.81 2.24
N MET A 163 -2.29 -10.74 1.54
CA MET A 163 -2.16 -10.91 0.08
C MET A 163 -2.81 -9.77 -0.71
N ASP A 164 -3.81 -9.08 -0.16
CA ASP A 164 -4.51 -7.97 -0.80
C ASP A 164 -3.67 -6.69 -0.79
N LEU A 165 -2.60 -6.65 0.03
CA LEU A 165 -1.77 -5.48 0.19
C LEU A 165 -0.75 -5.36 -0.97
N PRO A 166 -0.57 -4.16 -1.57
CA PRO A 166 0.45 -3.95 -2.57
C PRO A 166 1.85 -4.17 -1.99
N VAL A 167 2.72 -4.84 -2.74
CA VAL A 167 4.13 -5.08 -2.37
C VAL A 167 4.32 -6.05 -1.18
N ALA A 168 3.67 -7.22 -1.24
CA ALA A 168 3.97 -8.30 -0.30
C ALA A 168 5.34 -8.99 -0.57
N VAL A 169 5.93 -8.83 -1.76
CA VAL A 169 7.15 -9.52 -2.19
C VAL A 169 8.20 -8.55 -2.74
N LYS A 170 9.40 -8.54 -2.15
CA LYS A 170 10.56 -7.81 -2.68
C LYS A 170 11.16 -8.58 -3.86
N ARG A 171 11.32 -7.92 -5.03
CA ARG A 171 12.02 -8.47 -6.18
C ARG A 171 13.49 -8.04 -6.17
N LYS A 172 14.42 -8.96 -6.51
CA LYS A 172 15.84 -8.63 -6.70
C LYS A 172 16.01 -7.69 -7.91
N LYS A 173 16.86 -6.69 -7.77
CA LYS A 173 17.27 -5.82 -8.90
C LYS A 173 18.10 -6.63 -9.89
N ARG A 174 17.87 -6.44 -11.19
CA ARG A 174 18.74 -6.96 -12.26
C ARG A 174 19.89 -5.99 -12.48
N PRO A 175 21.13 -6.47 -12.78
CA PRO A 175 22.23 -5.61 -13.13
C PRO A 175 21.93 -4.89 -14.47
N GLU A 176 22.28 -3.62 -14.57
CA GLU A 176 22.09 -2.80 -15.77
C GLU A 176 23.27 -2.96 -16.72
N LYS A 177 22.98 -3.22 -18.02
CA LYS A 177 23.97 -3.12 -19.09
C LYS A 177 24.03 -1.67 -19.58
N LYS A 178 25.20 -1.07 -19.62
CA LYS A 178 25.42 0.28 -20.13
C LYS A 178 25.88 0.21 -21.58
N GLU A 179 25.08 0.75 -22.50
CA GLU A 179 25.48 1.05 -23.87
C GLU A 179 25.33 2.54 -24.12
N TYR A 180 26.28 3.14 -24.82
CA TYR A 180 26.28 4.57 -25.09
C TYR A 180 25.43 4.88 -26.34
N ILE A 181 24.33 5.60 -26.16
CA ILE A 181 23.45 6.04 -27.25
C ILE A 181 23.43 7.58 -27.28
N LYS A 182 23.62 8.16 -28.46
CA LYS A 182 23.55 9.62 -28.65
C LYS A 182 22.14 10.15 -28.45
N THR A 183 21.98 11.30 -27.79
CA THR A 183 20.67 11.96 -27.61
C THR A 183 20.13 12.51 -28.93
N LYS A 184 18.82 12.47 -29.12
CA LYS A 184 18.16 12.84 -30.40
C LYS A 184 17.89 14.33 -30.58
N GLY A 185 17.79 15.09 -29.51
CA GLY A 185 17.46 16.51 -29.52
C GLY A 185 18.09 17.20 -28.31
N THR A 186 17.47 18.27 -27.82
CA THR A 186 17.95 19.04 -26.66
C THR A 186 18.08 18.15 -25.46
N SER A 187 19.27 18.06 -24.91
CA SER A 187 19.55 17.19 -23.73
C SER A 187 18.83 17.70 -22.47
N ILE A 188 18.46 16.78 -21.58
CA ILE A 188 17.97 17.14 -20.24
C ILE A 188 18.99 17.99 -19.45
N SER A 189 20.28 17.90 -19.78
CA SER A 189 21.33 18.73 -19.17
C SER A 189 21.17 20.21 -19.49
N GLU A 190 20.55 20.55 -20.63
CA GLU A 190 20.26 21.92 -21.06
C GLU A 190 18.95 22.46 -20.44
N ARG A 191 18.19 21.58 -19.75
CA ARG A 191 16.96 21.96 -19.07
C ARG A 191 17.30 22.80 -17.84
N PRO A 192 16.65 23.96 -17.66
CA PRO A 192 16.86 24.79 -16.47
C PRO A 192 16.72 24.01 -15.16
N THR A 193 17.66 24.20 -14.24
CA THR A 193 17.75 23.44 -12.97
C THR A 193 16.51 23.61 -12.08
N TRP A 194 15.90 24.79 -12.08
CA TRP A 194 14.67 25.09 -11.32
C TRP A 194 13.46 24.23 -11.73
N ILE A 195 13.44 23.68 -12.96
CA ILE A 195 12.41 22.70 -13.36
C ILE A 195 12.53 21.40 -12.52
N ASN A 196 13.74 21.10 -11.99
CA ASN A 196 13.95 19.90 -11.18
C ASN A 196 13.27 19.98 -9.81
N ASP A 197 13.09 21.17 -9.26
CA ASP A 197 12.45 21.41 -7.96
C ASP A 197 10.95 21.14 -7.98
N ARG A 198 10.36 20.99 -9.19
CA ARG A 198 8.94 20.70 -9.39
C ARG A 198 8.01 21.74 -8.76
N SER A 199 8.48 22.95 -8.58
CA SER A 199 7.73 24.06 -8.01
C SER A 199 6.81 24.71 -9.06
N GLU A 200 7.21 24.68 -10.33
CA GLU A 200 6.46 25.27 -11.42
C GLU A 200 5.53 24.25 -12.09
N PHE A 201 4.32 24.70 -12.47
CA PHE A 201 3.34 23.92 -13.22
C PHE A 201 3.62 24.00 -14.73
N GLY A 202 3.33 22.90 -15.43
CA GLY A 202 3.40 22.84 -16.88
C GLY A 202 4.60 22.07 -17.44
N HIS A 203 5.36 21.39 -16.60
CA HIS A 203 6.48 20.53 -17.02
C HIS A 203 6.11 19.07 -16.94
N TRP A 204 6.17 18.38 -18.07
CA TRP A 204 5.68 17.02 -18.25
C TRP A 204 6.79 16.01 -18.51
N GLU A 205 6.57 14.78 -18.07
CA GLU A 205 7.34 13.60 -18.45
C GLU A 205 6.48 12.76 -19.39
N GLY A 206 6.97 12.44 -20.59
CA GLY A 206 6.24 11.65 -21.59
C GLY A 206 6.85 10.27 -21.80
N ASP A 207 6.00 9.26 -22.09
CA ASP A 207 6.41 7.89 -22.34
C ASP A 207 5.39 7.16 -23.21
N SER A 208 5.73 5.98 -23.73
CA SER A 208 4.78 5.12 -24.42
C SER A 208 4.68 3.74 -23.78
N VAL A 209 3.44 3.28 -23.59
CA VAL A 209 3.13 1.99 -22.98
C VAL A 209 2.52 1.07 -24.03
N ILE A 210 3.18 -0.08 -24.27
CA ILE A 210 2.70 -1.13 -25.19
C ILE A 210 2.05 -2.26 -24.40
N GLY A 211 1.02 -2.88 -24.97
CA GLY A 211 0.39 -4.10 -24.44
C GLY A 211 1.20 -5.34 -24.76
N ILE A 212 1.21 -5.69 -26.03
CA ILE A 212 1.95 -6.81 -26.62
C ILE A 212 3.01 -6.27 -27.60
N LYS A 213 3.93 -7.15 -28.04
CA LYS A 213 4.95 -6.82 -29.04
C LYS A 213 4.43 -6.99 -30.48
N ASP A 214 3.22 -6.53 -30.75
CA ASP A 214 2.62 -6.53 -32.09
C ASP A 214 2.62 -5.09 -32.66
N LYS A 215 3.20 -4.91 -33.85
CA LYS A 215 3.24 -3.61 -34.54
C LYS A 215 1.85 -3.09 -34.95
N LYS A 216 0.87 -4.02 -35.07
CA LYS A 216 -0.52 -3.69 -35.42
C LYS A 216 -1.38 -3.32 -34.20
N ASP A 217 -0.87 -3.53 -32.97
CA ASP A 217 -1.61 -3.15 -31.77
C ASP A 217 -1.50 -1.66 -31.48
N TYR A 218 -2.53 -1.14 -30.81
CA TYR A 218 -2.51 0.20 -30.27
C TYR A 218 -1.44 0.35 -29.18
N SER A 219 -1.03 1.58 -28.94
CA SER A 219 -0.20 1.92 -27.78
C SER A 219 -0.85 3.04 -26.97
N LEU A 220 -0.33 3.27 -25.75
CA LEU A 220 -0.75 4.40 -24.93
C LEU A 220 0.39 5.41 -24.89
N PHE A 221 0.10 6.63 -25.33
CA PHE A 221 0.96 7.77 -25.06
C PHE A 221 0.60 8.32 -23.69
N THR A 222 1.57 8.40 -22.78
CA THR A 222 1.36 8.78 -21.39
C THR A 222 2.14 10.04 -21.04
N LEU A 223 1.53 10.91 -20.27
CA LEU A 223 2.10 12.17 -19.80
C LEU A 223 1.87 12.30 -18.30
N VAL A 224 2.90 12.70 -17.54
CA VAL A 224 2.80 13.02 -16.11
C VAL A 224 3.27 14.46 -15.90
N GLU A 225 2.42 15.29 -15.34
CA GLU A 225 2.78 16.64 -14.90
C GLU A 225 3.64 16.55 -13.62
N ARG A 226 4.79 17.27 -13.61
CA ARG A 226 5.83 17.05 -12.59
C ARG A 226 5.48 17.60 -11.21
N LYS A 227 4.76 18.73 -11.12
CA LYS A 227 4.37 19.38 -9.88
C LYS A 227 3.18 18.67 -9.23
N THR A 228 2.10 18.51 -9.96
CA THR A 228 0.82 17.97 -9.47
C THR A 228 0.72 16.45 -9.54
N ARG A 229 1.65 15.80 -10.27
CA ARG A 229 1.60 14.36 -10.57
C ARG A 229 0.34 13.94 -11.33
N PHE A 230 -0.28 14.90 -12.07
CA PHE A 230 -1.44 14.61 -12.89
C PHE A 230 -1.03 13.73 -14.07
N TYR A 231 -1.83 12.71 -14.34
CA TYR A 231 -1.54 11.67 -15.32
C TYR A 231 -2.55 11.65 -16.45
N ILE A 232 -2.06 11.63 -17.69
CA ILE A 232 -2.85 11.49 -18.91
C ILE A 232 -2.36 10.25 -19.65
N ALA A 233 -3.28 9.42 -20.15
CA ALA A 233 -2.98 8.35 -21.10
C ALA A 233 -3.91 8.43 -22.29
N ILE A 234 -3.34 8.48 -23.48
CA ILE A 234 -4.06 8.62 -24.74
C ILE A 234 -3.84 7.35 -25.56
N LYS A 235 -4.93 6.69 -25.97
CA LYS A 235 -4.87 5.55 -26.89
C LYS A 235 -4.52 6.06 -28.30
N VAL A 236 -3.39 5.62 -28.81
CA VAL A 236 -2.86 5.95 -30.14
C VAL A 236 -2.77 4.69 -31.00
N ARG A 237 -2.89 4.85 -32.32
CA ARG A 237 -3.01 3.74 -33.28
C ARG A 237 -1.83 2.76 -33.22
N ASP A 238 -0.64 3.29 -32.99
CA ASP A 238 0.62 2.54 -32.97
C ASP A 238 1.69 3.30 -32.18
N LYS A 239 2.88 2.72 -32.04
CA LYS A 239 4.03 3.35 -31.40
C LYS A 239 4.86 4.17 -32.41
N SER A 240 4.23 4.91 -33.34
CA SER A 240 4.95 5.75 -34.34
C SER A 240 5.05 7.21 -33.88
N ALA A 241 6.05 7.90 -34.42
CA ALA A 241 6.23 9.34 -34.18
C ALA A 241 5.04 10.16 -34.68
N THR A 242 4.40 9.71 -35.76
CA THR A 242 3.19 10.36 -36.30
C THR A 242 2.00 10.21 -35.34
N SER A 243 1.84 9.05 -34.69
CA SER A 243 0.77 8.84 -33.72
C SER A 243 0.95 9.69 -32.48
N ILE A 244 2.18 9.85 -31.97
CA ILE A 244 2.50 10.76 -30.86
C ILE A 244 2.25 12.23 -31.24
N TYR A 245 2.72 12.65 -32.40
CA TYR A 245 2.45 14.01 -32.93
C TYR A 245 0.95 14.32 -33.01
N ARG A 246 0.15 13.39 -33.54
CA ARG A 246 -1.33 13.53 -33.60
C ARG A 246 -1.95 13.62 -32.18
N ALA A 247 -1.43 12.89 -31.22
CA ALA A 247 -1.91 12.94 -29.83
C ALA A 247 -1.64 14.32 -29.18
N ILE A 248 -0.45 14.90 -29.42
CA ILE A 248 -0.13 16.25 -28.94
C ILE A 248 -1.03 17.31 -29.62
N ASN A 249 -1.28 17.20 -30.94
CA ASN A 249 -2.18 18.11 -31.63
C ASN A 249 -3.63 18.02 -31.13
N LYS A 250 -4.07 16.82 -30.67
CA LYS A 250 -5.36 16.65 -30.03
C LYS A 250 -5.42 17.37 -28.68
N LEU A 251 -4.34 17.29 -27.89
CA LEU A 251 -4.23 18.03 -26.63
C LEU A 251 -4.22 19.54 -26.89
N GLU A 252 -3.48 20.02 -27.90
CA GLU A 252 -3.48 21.43 -28.27
C GLU A 252 -4.90 21.92 -28.60
N LYS A 253 -5.65 21.16 -29.41
CA LYS A 253 -7.04 21.49 -29.73
C LYS A 253 -7.93 21.52 -28.46
N GLN A 254 -7.70 20.61 -27.51
CA GLN A 254 -8.47 20.50 -26.27
C GLN A 254 -8.21 21.69 -25.33
N TYR A 255 -6.95 22.13 -25.19
CA TYR A 255 -6.56 23.22 -24.28
C TYR A 255 -6.60 24.61 -24.92
N GLY A 256 -6.67 24.70 -26.27
CA GLY A 256 -6.70 25.96 -27.01
C GLY A 256 -5.51 26.86 -26.66
N ASP A 257 -5.77 28.14 -26.41
CA ASP A 257 -4.72 29.14 -26.11
C ASP A 257 -3.98 28.86 -24.79
N ARG A 258 -4.60 28.06 -23.88
CA ARG A 258 -3.94 27.65 -22.63
C ARG A 258 -2.88 26.58 -22.84
N PHE A 259 -2.80 25.94 -24.04
CA PHE A 259 -1.86 24.83 -24.26
C PHE A 259 -0.43 25.21 -23.90
N LYS A 260 0.08 26.34 -24.35
CA LYS A 260 1.45 26.79 -24.07
C LYS A 260 1.73 27.00 -22.57
N LYS A 261 0.73 27.41 -21.82
CA LYS A 261 0.84 27.60 -20.36
C LYS A 261 0.79 26.26 -19.61
N VAL A 262 0.01 25.29 -20.10
CA VAL A 262 -0.16 23.97 -19.50
C VAL A 262 0.96 23.02 -19.90
N PHE A 263 1.49 23.11 -21.12
CA PHE A 263 2.56 22.25 -21.64
C PHE A 263 3.80 23.07 -21.97
N LYS A 264 4.42 23.67 -20.94
CA LYS A 264 5.63 24.50 -21.10
C LYS A 264 6.81 23.68 -21.62
N SER A 265 7.02 22.49 -21.05
CA SER A 265 8.00 21.54 -21.56
C SER A 265 7.57 20.10 -21.40
N ILE A 266 8.12 19.22 -22.25
CA ILE A 266 7.90 17.77 -22.19
C ILE A 266 9.26 17.08 -22.25
N THR A 267 9.55 16.22 -21.30
CA THR A 267 10.78 15.41 -21.27
C THR A 267 10.48 13.99 -21.73
N PHE A 268 11.13 13.53 -22.80
CA PHE A 268 11.01 12.18 -23.36
C PHE A 268 12.27 11.35 -23.10
N ASP A 269 12.19 10.04 -23.35
CA ASP A 269 13.37 9.21 -23.58
C ASP A 269 13.84 9.29 -25.06
N ASN A 270 14.93 8.56 -25.37
CA ASN A 270 15.45 8.49 -26.73
C ASN A 270 14.68 7.49 -27.62
N GLY A 271 13.41 7.19 -27.34
CA GLY A 271 12.56 6.33 -28.16
C GLY A 271 12.37 6.84 -29.57
N THR A 272 12.27 5.94 -30.56
CA THR A 272 12.06 6.31 -31.99
C THR A 272 10.73 6.98 -32.20
N GLU A 273 9.74 6.74 -31.35
CA GLU A 273 8.43 7.37 -31.37
C GLU A 273 8.44 8.86 -31.07
N PHE A 274 9.55 9.41 -30.57
CA PHE A 274 9.70 10.85 -30.29
C PHE A 274 10.57 11.56 -31.32
N SER A 275 10.89 10.92 -32.47
CA SER A 275 11.76 11.52 -33.52
C SER A 275 11.19 12.77 -34.15
N ARG A 276 9.86 12.98 -34.13
CA ARG A 276 9.22 14.20 -34.62
C ARG A 276 9.15 15.33 -33.59
N PHE A 277 10.10 15.41 -32.65
CA PHE A 277 10.09 16.40 -31.57
C PHE A 277 10.07 17.84 -32.06
N LYS A 278 10.75 18.16 -33.17
CA LYS A 278 10.72 19.50 -33.80
C LYS A 278 9.30 19.91 -34.21
N ASP A 279 8.49 18.96 -34.71
CA ASP A 279 7.08 19.21 -35.03
C ASP A 279 6.23 19.34 -33.79
N ILE A 280 6.60 18.63 -32.73
CA ILE A 280 5.91 18.72 -31.42
C ILE A 280 6.13 20.09 -30.78
N GLU A 281 7.31 20.67 -30.92
CA GLU A 281 7.63 22.00 -30.39
C GLU A 281 6.87 23.14 -31.06
N LYS A 282 6.47 22.95 -32.32
CA LYS A 282 5.82 23.99 -33.13
C LYS A 282 4.30 23.83 -33.17
N LYS A 283 3.58 24.93 -33.15
CA LYS A 283 2.15 24.98 -33.42
C LYS A 283 1.88 24.50 -34.84
N ARG A 284 0.87 23.65 -35.02
CA ARG A 284 0.53 23.10 -36.34
C ARG A 284 0.30 24.18 -37.37
N GLY A 285 0.99 24.09 -38.52
CA GLY A 285 0.85 25.01 -39.63
C GLY A 285 1.56 26.37 -39.44
N THR A 286 2.31 26.53 -38.35
CA THR A 286 3.09 27.77 -38.11
C THR A 286 4.48 27.45 -37.57
N ASN A 287 5.36 28.43 -37.52
CA ASN A 287 6.67 28.33 -36.87
C ASN A 287 6.65 28.75 -35.39
N GLN A 288 5.48 29.07 -34.83
CA GLN A 288 5.35 29.52 -33.46
C GLN A 288 5.61 28.34 -32.47
N GLN A 289 6.51 28.55 -31.54
CA GLN A 289 6.82 27.58 -30.50
C GLN A 289 5.64 27.44 -29.50
N ARG A 290 5.17 26.20 -29.29
CA ARG A 290 4.09 25.87 -28.34
C ARG A 290 4.56 25.14 -27.09
N THR A 291 5.70 24.43 -27.15
CA THR A 291 6.30 23.71 -26.03
C THR A 291 7.80 23.56 -26.28
N THR A 292 8.56 23.18 -25.25
CA THR A 292 9.98 22.82 -25.38
C THR A 292 10.14 21.32 -25.07
N VAL A 293 10.89 20.61 -25.91
CA VAL A 293 11.14 19.17 -25.74
C VAL A 293 12.56 18.92 -25.26
N TYR A 294 12.69 18.16 -24.17
CA TYR A 294 13.97 17.68 -23.66
C TYR A 294 14.05 16.16 -23.75
N PHE A 295 15.26 15.64 -23.89
CA PHE A 295 15.53 14.20 -23.89
C PHE A 295 16.36 13.80 -22.69
N ALA A 296 15.88 12.79 -21.96
CA ALA A 296 16.61 12.17 -20.87
C ALA A 296 17.89 11.47 -21.37
N HIS A 297 18.88 11.34 -20.49
CA HIS A 297 20.07 10.58 -20.85
C HIS A 297 19.71 9.11 -21.11
N PRO A 298 20.41 8.45 -22.03
CA PRO A 298 20.25 7.01 -22.24
C PRO A 298 20.42 6.24 -20.93
N TYR A 299 19.55 5.24 -20.71
CA TYR A 299 19.53 4.37 -19.52
C TYR A 299 19.29 5.09 -18.18
N SER A 300 18.96 6.37 -18.18
CA SER A 300 18.73 7.18 -16.99
C SER A 300 17.24 7.25 -16.64
N SER A 301 16.61 6.09 -16.38
CA SER A 301 15.18 6.01 -16.08
C SER A 301 14.76 6.82 -14.84
N TRP A 302 15.69 7.07 -13.90
CA TRP A 302 15.45 7.89 -12.71
C TRP A 302 15.13 9.35 -13.03
N GLU A 303 15.60 9.88 -14.17
CA GLU A 303 15.29 11.25 -14.61
C GLU A 303 13.80 11.43 -14.96
N ARG A 304 13.09 10.32 -15.23
CA ARG A 304 11.65 10.25 -15.52
C ARG A 304 10.92 9.33 -14.51
N GLY A 305 11.36 9.30 -13.28
CA GLY A 305 10.83 8.43 -12.23
C GLY A 305 9.35 8.61 -11.95
N SER A 306 8.77 9.79 -12.23
CA SER A 306 7.33 10.03 -12.08
C SER A 306 6.53 9.22 -13.09
N ASN A 307 6.97 9.19 -14.33
CA ASN A 307 6.31 8.45 -15.41
C ASN A 307 6.36 6.93 -15.17
N GLU A 308 7.54 6.41 -14.83
CA GLU A 308 7.70 4.98 -14.49
C GLU A 308 6.73 4.56 -13.39
N ARG A 309 6.61 5.36 -12.33
CA ARG A 309 5.71 5.07 -11.22
C ARG A 309 4.23 5.10 -11.63
N HIS A 310 3.80 6.08 -12.44
CA HIS A 310 2.42 6.17 -12.89
C HIS A 310 2.09 5.06 -13.89
N ASN A 311 3.01 4.69 -14.77
CA ASN A 311 2.85 3.55 -15.65
C ASN A 311 2.72 2.22 -14.86
N LYS A 312 3.38 2.09 -13.70
CA LYS A 312 3.13 0.96 -12.77
C LYS A 312 1.69 0.98 -12.24
N PHE A 313 1.13 2.13 -11.87
CA PHE A 313 -0.28 2.20 -11.47
C PHE A 313 -1.23 1.86 -12.64
N LEU A 314 -0.93 2.33 -13.85
CA LEU A 314 -1.71 1.97 -15.02
C LEU A 314 -1.76 0.44 -15.23
N ARG A 315 -0.67 -0.27 -14.92
CA ARG A 315 -0.58 -1.75 -15.04
C ARG A 315 -1.49 -2.53 -14.09
N TYR A 316 -2.09 -1.91 -13.09
CA TYR A 316 -3.17 -2.53 -12.30
C TYR A 316 -4.46 -2.67 -13.13
N PHE A 317 -4.68 -1.79 -14.10
CA PHE A 317 -5.86 -1.79 -14.98
C PHE A 317 -5.56 -2.47 -16.31
N ILE A 318 -4.42 -2.17 -16.91
CA ILE A 318 -4.00 -2.63 -18.24
C ILE A 318 -2.81 -3.55 -18.07
N LYS A 319 -3.05 -4.86 -18.07
CA LYS A 319 -2.03 -5.87 -17.81
C LYS A 319 -0.97 -5.88 -18.92
N LYS A 320 0.27 -6.14 -18.55
CA LYS A 320 1.33 -6.41 -19.53
C LYS A 320 1.05 -7.73 -20.25
N GLY A 321 1.21 -7.74 -21.57
CA GLY A 321 0.94 -8.92 -22.39
C GLY A 321 -0.50 -9.04 -22.90
N THR A 322 -1.38 -8.05 -22.60
CA THR A 322 -2.71 -7.95 -23.20
C THR A 322 -2.73 -6.86 -24.28
N PRO A 323 -3.42 -7.06 -25.42
CA PRO A 323 -3.50 -6.08 -26.48
C PRO A 323 -4.18 -4.77 -25.99
N ILE A 324 -3.64 -3.63 -26.36
CA ILE A 324 -4.26 -2.33 -26.03
C ILE A 324 -5.56 -2.11 -26.80
N ARG A 325 -5.73 -2.77 -27.96
CA ARG A 325 -6.97 -2.70 -28.75
C ARG A 325 -8.18 -3.12 -27.96
N ASP A 326 -8.04 -4.08 -27.02
CA ASP A 326 -9.14 -4.67 -26.23
C ASP A 326 -9.69 -3.72 -25.16
N TYR A 327 -8.96 -2.64 -24.85
CA TYR A 327 -9.40 -1.66 -23.86
C TYR A 327 -10.08 -0.46 -24.55
N SER A 328 -11.32 -0.14 -24.15
CA SER A 328 -12.01 1.06 -24.65
C SER A 328 -11.32 2.35 -24.19
N LYS A 329 -11.60 3.45 -24.88
CA LYS A 329 -11.12 4.79 -24.43
C LYS A 329 -11.67 5.16 -23.07
N ASP A 330 -12.93 4.80 -22.79
CA ASP A 330 -13.60 5.10 -21.53
C ASP A 330 -12.99 4.33 -20.37
N PHE A 331 -12.58 3.07 -20.61
CA PHE A 331 -11.86 2.31 -19.60
C PHE A 331 -10.47 2.91 -19.31
N ILE A 332 -9.76 3.39 -20.32
CA ILE A 332 -8.48 4.07 -20.13
C ILE A 332 -8.66 5.38 -19.35
N ASN A 333 -9.69 6.16 -19.69
CA ASN A 333 -10.05 7.38 -18.96
C ASN A 333 -10.44 7.07 -17.51
N TYR A 334 -11.20 6.00 -17.27
CA TYR A 334 -11.51 5.53 -15.93
C TYR A 334 -10.23 5.21 -15.14
N ALA A 335 -9.28 4.48 -15.74
CA ALA A 335 -8.01 4.17 -15.10
C ALA A 335 -7.21 5.44 -14.75
N CYS A 336 -7.15 6.41 -15.66
CA CYS A 336 -6.50 7.71 -15.41
C CYS A 336 -7.19 8.47 -14.27
N ASN A 337 -8.53 8.49 -14.24
CA ASN A 337 -9.30 9.13 -13.19
C ASN A 337 -9.03 8.48 -11.82
N MET A 338 -8.97 7.16 -11.75
CA MET A 338 -8.61 6.45 -10.52
C MET A 338 -7.21 6.84 -10.02
N ILE A 339 -6.21 6.89 -10.93
CA ILE A 339 -4.84 7.27 -10.61
C ILE A 339 -4.74 8.74 -10.16
N ASN A 340 -5.52 9.63 -10.79
CA ASN A 340 -5.51 11.07 -10.48
C ASN A 340 -6.25 11.40 -9.19
N ASN A 341 -7.23 10.61 -8.80
CA ASN A 341 -7.94 10.74 -7.53
C ASN A 341 -7.21 10.12 -6.34
N MET A 342 -6.11 9.38 -6.57
CA MET A 342 -5.28 8.86 -5.48
C MET A 342 -4.66 10.00 -4.68
N HIS A 343 -4.72 9.87 -3.36
CA HIS A 343 -3.95 10.73 -2.48
C HIS A 343 -2.48 10.29 -2.47
N LYS A 344 -1.57 11.24 -2.45
CA LYS A 344 -0.13 10.97 -2.53
C LYS A 344 0.62 11.67 -1.39
N LYS A 345 1.45 10.93 -0.66
CA LYS A 345 2.28 11.49 0.42
C LYS A 345 3.14 12.67 -0.06
N VAL A 346 3.73 12.55 -1.26
CA VAL A 346 4.55 13.61 -1.89
C VAL A 346 3.76 14.89 -2.25
N LEU A 347 2.44 14.83 -2.20
CA LEU A 347 1.52 15.96 -2.42
C LEU A 347 0.82 16.35 -1.11
N ASN A 348 1.43 16.09 0.04
CA ASN A 348 0.84 16.33 1.35
C ASN A 348 -0.56 15.71 1.48
N TYR A 349 -0.70 14.48 0.99
CA TYR A 349 -1.94 13.69 0.98
C TYR A 349 -3.09 14.33 0.18
N LYS A 350 -2.82 15.25 -0.73
CA LYS A 350 -3.79 15.74 -1.72
C LYS A 350 -3.82 14.82 -2.96
N SER A 351 -4.91 14.87 -3.72
CA SER A 351 -5.01 14.17 -4.99
C SER A 351 -4.36 14.96 -6.13
N SER A 352 -3.85 14.26 -7.14
CA SER A 352 -3.30 14.90 -8.33
C SER A 352 -4.34 15.73 -9.06
N LEU A 353 -5.59 15.25 -9.14
CA LEU A 353 -6.67 15.94 -9.79
C LEU A 353 -6.98 17.28 -9.12
N SER A 354 -7.08 17.30 -7.79
CA SER A 354 -7.40 18.54 -7.06
C SER A 354 -6.31 19.60 -7.25
N LEU A 355 -5.04 19.20 -7.20
CA LEU A 355 -3.93 20.12 -7.42
C LEU A 355 -3.84 20.60 -8.87
N TYR A 356 -4.11 19.71 -9.84
CA TYR A 356 -4.11 20.08 -11.24
C TYR A 356 -5.19 21.10 -11.56
N ASN A 357 -6.41 20.90 -11.05
CA ASN A 357 -7.52 21.85 -11.22
C ASN A 357 -7.21 23.20 -10.57
N LEU A 358 -6.58 23.18 -9.39
CA LEU A 358 -6.12 24.40 -8.72
C LEU A 358 -5.08 25.17 -9.57
N GLU A 359 -4.13 24.49 -10.21
CA GLU A 359 -3.17 25.17 -11.09
C GLU A 359 -3.82 25.66 -12.38
N LEU A 360 -4.78 24.91 -12.96
CA LEU A 360 -5.54 25.33 -14.13
C LEU A 360 -6.40 26.57 -13.88
N SER A 361 -6.95 26.74 -12.68
CA SER A 361 -7.76 27.92 -12.33
C SER A 361 -6.96 29.19 -12.20
N LYS A 362 -5.62 29.11 -12.10
CA LYS A 362 -4.70 30.27 -12.04
C LYS A 362 -4.25 30.75 -13.44
N LEU A 363 -4.53 30.01 -14.51
CA LEU A 363 -4.12 30.29 -15.90
C LEU A 363 -5.15 31.09 -16.69
#